data_123e0f3be37a02804bfb8bad58cbd387
#
_entry.id   123e0f3be37a02804bfb8bad58cbd387
#
_cell.length_a   1.000
_cell.length_b   1.000
_cell.length_c   1.000
_cell.angle_alpha   90.00
_cell.angle_beta   90.00
_cell.angle_gamma   90.00
#
_symmetry.space_group_name_H-M   'P 1'
#
loop_
_entity.id
_entity.type
_entity.pdbx_description
1 polymer ?
#
loop_
_entity_poly.entity_id
_entity_poly.type
_entity_poly.pdbx_seq_one_letter_code
_entity_poly.pdbx_strand_id
1 'polypeptide(L)'
;TAAELFVSGLYGTDNTLSGISQWSDFANSDPVGDFDTAKGVVRKNTGTEPRRAIMGIETWNDLKEHPLILDKYKHTQSGIMTEALVAAALGIDEIIVGKTAKNTANEGQTFVGANVWGDNCLLIPAIDSPALETPAAAYTYIWDEVGNVPWAVQQYRDETIRGNVARILTHTDRKVTSAQSGYLFIDTSD
;
A
#
# COMPACT_ATOMS: atom_id res chain seq x y z
N THR A 1 -1.49 5.81 -8.07
CA THR A 1 -1.25 4.37 -8.31
C THR A 1 -0.23 3.82 -7.30
N ALA A 2 -0.06 2.49 -7.23
CA ALA A 2 0.94 1.86 -6.36
C ALA A 2 2.36 2.43 -6.60
N ALA A 3 2.73 2.63 -7.86
CA ALA A 3 4.01 3.20 -8.25
C ALA A 3 4.27 4.63 -7.73
N GLU A 4 3.24 5.38 -7.40
CA GLU A 4 3.35 6.73 -6.84
C GLU A 4 3.51 6.72 -5.31
N LEU A 5 3.07 5.66 -4.64
CA LEU A 5 3.12 5.52 -3.19
C LEU A 5 4.39 4.82 -2.69
N PHE A 6 4.97 3.93 -3.49
CA PHE A 6 6.16 3.16 -3.14
C PHE A 6 7.44 3.73 -3.76
N VAL A 7 7.64 5.05 -3.62
CA VAL A 7 8.84 5.73 -4.10
C VAL A 7 9.72 6.09 -2.91
N SER A 8 10.98 5.68 -2.98
CA SER A 8 12.00 6.06 -1.99
C SER A 8 12.15 7.58 -1.91
N GLY A 9 12.30 8.10 -0.70
CA GLY A 9 12.38 9.54 -0.44
C GLY A 9 11.03 10.26 -0.38
N LEU A 10 9.91 9.56 -0.60
CA LEU A 10 8.58 10.14 -0.52
C LEU A 10 8.10 10.30 0.93
N TYR A 11 8.53 9.39 1.78
CA TYR A 11 8.20 9.39 3.21
C TYR A 11 9.37 9.86 4.05
N GLY A 12 9.08 10.29 5.28
CA GLY A 12 10.09 10.82 6.19
C GLY A 12 11.11 9.77 6.68
N THR A 13 10.78 8.49 6.52
CA THR A 13 11.69 7.39 6.82
C THR A 13 11.44 6.24 5.86
N ASP A 14 12.49 5.89 5.13
CA ASP A 14 12.56 4.70 4.29
C ASP A 14 13.57 3.73 4.90
N ASN A 15 13.30 2.44 4.84
CA ASN A 15 14.23 1.39 5.22
C ASN A 15 14.35 0.40 4.07
N THR A 16 15.50 0.37 3.42
CA THR A 16 15.80 -0.62 2.37
C THR A 16 16.41 -1.84 3.02
N LEU A 17 15.72 -2.94 2.94
CA LEU A 17 16.21 -4.24 3.39
C LEU A 17 17.13 -4.84 2.33
N SER A 18 18.08 -5.67 2.74
CA SER A 18 18.99 -6.34 1.80
C SER A 18 19.57 -7.61 2.38
N GLY A 19 19.70 -8.65 1.57
CA GLY A 19 20.31 -9.92 1.96
C GLY A 19 19.61 -10.52 3.18
N ILE A 20 20.36 -10.75 4.25
CA ILE A 20 19.88 -11.42 5.47
C ILE A 20 18.80 -10.61 6.26
N SER A 21 18.57 -9.35 5.93
CA SER A 21 17.52 -8.55 6.56
C SER A 21 16.21 -8.59 5.81
N GLN A 22 16.15 -9.13 4.59
CA GLN A 22 14.93 -9.32 3.84
C GLN A 22 14.05 -10.38 4.50
N TRP A 23 12.74 -10.19 4.46
CA TRP A 23 11.80 -11.08 5.15
C TRP A 23 11.67 -12.45 4.48
N SER A 24 12.20 -12.61 3.28
CA SER A 24 12.42 -13.91 2.63
C SER A 24 13.49 -14.76 3.31
N ASP A 25 14.46 -14.16 4.05
CA ASP A 25 15.41 -14.90 4.87
C ASP A 25 14.81 -15.25 6.24
N PHE A 26 14.11 -16.35 6.31
CA PHE A 26 13.41 -16.82 7.52
C PHE A 26 14.32 -17.14 8.72
N ALA A 27 15.63 -17.25 8.49
CA ALA A 27 16.58 -17.60 9.54
C ALA A 27 17.14 -16.40 10.31
N ASN A 28 17.28 -15.27 9.63
CA ASN A 28 18.00 -14.12 10.15
C ASN A 28 17.15 -12.85 10.26
N SER A 29 16.08 -12.73 9.47
CA SER A 29 15.23 -11.53 9.48
C SER A 29 14.27 -11.50 10.69
N ASP A 30 13.90 -10.29 11.10
CA ASP A 30 12.93 -10.06 12.20
C ASP A 30 11.86 -9.04 11.78
N PRO A 31 10.87 -9.46 10.99
CA PRO A 31 9.79 -8.57 10.59
C PRO A 31 9.00 -7.99 11.76
N VAL A 32 8.90 -8.70 12.87
CA VAL A 32 8.17 -8.22 14.06
C VAL A 32 8.90 -7.03 14.69
N GLY A 33 10.21 -7.14 14.86
CA GLY A 33 11.05 -6.06 15.36
C GLY A 33 11.09 -4.85 14.43
N ASP A 34 11.11 -5.10 13.11
CA ASP A 34 11.06 -4.05 12.10
C ASP A 34 9.75 -3.25 12.16
N PHE A 35 8.61 -3.92 12.25
CA PHE A 35 7.31 -3.27 12.44
C PHE A 35 7.23 -2.48 13.75
N ASP A 36 7.76 -3.00 14.84
CA ASP A 36 7.78 -2.30 16.13
C ASP A 36 8.67 -1.05 16.08
N THR A 37 9.80 -1.13 15.40
CA THR A 37 10.69 0.01 15.16
C THR A 37 9.98 1.06 14.30
N ALA A 38 9.36 0.68 13.19
CA ALA A 38 8.64 1.56 12.30
C ALA A 38 7.46 2.27 13.00
N LYS A 39 6.68 1.54 13.79
CA LYS A 39 5.60 2.11 14.63
C LYS A 39 6.16 3.15 15.60
N GLY A 40 7.28 2.86 16.23
CA GLY A 40 7.96 3.78 17.13
C GLY A 40 8.41 5.08 16.47
N VAL A 41 8.94 5.01 15.25
CA VAL A 41 9.38 6.16 14.46
C VAL A 41 8.19 7.03 14.06
N VAL A 42 7.17 6.45 13.45
CA VAL A 42 5.97 7.20 13.02
C VAL A 42 5.28 7.86 14.21
N ARG A 43 5.12 7.14 15.32
CA ARG A 43 4.52 7.69 16.55
C ARG A 43 5.32 8.87 17.10
N LYS A 44 6.65 8.82 17.08
CA LYS A 44 7.50 9.94 17.52
C LYS A 44 7.36 11.17 16.62
N ASN A 45 7.18 10.94 15.31
CA ASN A 45 7.12 12.01 14.33
C ASN A 45 5.75 12.70 14.27
N THR A 46 4.67 11.94 14.47
CA THR A 46 3.30 12.41 14.22
C THR A 46 2.40 12.41 15.46
N GLY A 47 2.82 11.77 16.54
CA GLY A 47 1.97 11.53 17.70
C GLY A 47 0.87 10.47 17.48
N THR A 48 0.76 9.90 16.26
CA THR A 48 -0.25 8.91 15.90
C THR A 48 0.41 7.58 15.60
N GLU A 49 -0.16 6.49 16.10
CA GLU A 49 0.35 5.16 15.84
C GLU A 49 -0.14 4.65 14.49
N PRO A 50 0.75 4.14 13.62
CA PRO A 50 0.34 3.54 12.37
C PRO A 50 -0.33 2.19 12.63
N ARG A 51 -1.45 1.94 11.94
CA ARG A 51 -2.30 0.78 12.16
C ARG A 51 -2.63 0.00 10.90
N ARG A 52 -2.24 0.52 9.73
CA ARG A 52 -2.52 -0.11 8.43
C ARG A 52 -1.22 -0.34 7.69
N ALA A 53 -1.04 -1.56 7.19
CA ALA A 53 0.06 -1.91 6.29
C ALA A 53 -0.48 -2.19 4.89
N ILE A 54 0.18 -1.67 3.87
CA ILE A 54 -0.11 -1.91 2.46
C ILE A 54 1.12 -2.58 1.86
N MET A 55 0.97 -3.75 1.26
CA MET A 55 2.10 -4.52 0.75
C MET A 55 1.77 -5.28 -0.53
N GLY A 56 2.81 -5.69 -1.25
CA GLY A 56 2.69 -6.58 -2.40
C GLY A 56 2.39 -8.02 -2.01
N ILE A 57 2.01 -8.82 -2.99
CA ILE A 57 1.69 -10.25 -2.79
C ILE A 57 2.94 -11.07 -2.40
N GLU A 58 4.12 -10.67 -2.88
CA GLU A 58 5.39 -11.34 -2.59
C GLU A 58 5.75 -11.16 -1.12
N THR A 59 5.81 -9.93 -0.65
CA THR A 59 5.98 -9.60 0.78
C THR A 59 4.96 -10.29 1.69
N TRP A 60 3.69 -10.37 1.25
CA TRP A 60 2.65 -11.07 2.00
C TRP A 60 2.93 -12.57 2.12
N ASN A 61 3.39 -13.19 1.03
CA ASN A 61 3.70 -14.63 1.04
C ASN A 61 4.81 -14.97 2.03
N ASP A 62 5.84 -14.13 2.10
CA ASP A 62 6.95 -14.34 3.04
C ASP A 62 6.50 -14.11 4.49
N LEU A 63 5.77 -13.04 4.75
CA LEU A 63 5.27 -12.75 6.10
C LEU A 63 4.37 -13.86 6.66
N LYS A 64 3.44 -14.41 5.85
CA LYS A 64 2.53 -15.46 6.34
C LYS A 64 3.25 -16.78 6.68
N GLU A 65 4.41 -17.04 6.06
CA GLU A 65 5.21 -18.25 6.26
C GLU A 65 6.36 -18.04 7.26
N HIS A 66 6.56 -16.80 7.71
CA HIS A 66 7.66 -16.44 8.57
C HIS A 66 7.57 -17.11 9.95
N PRO A 67 8.62 -17.83 10.42
CA PRO A 67 8.61 -18.59 11.67
C PRO A 67 8.26 -17.76 12.90
N LEU A 68 8.76 -16.52 13.02
CA LEU A 68 8.48 -15.64 14.15
C LEU A 68 7.00 -15.25 14.26
N ILE A 69 6.29 -15.19 13.14
CA ILE A 69 4.85 -14.93 13.11
C ILE A 69 4.08 -16.21 13.46
N LEU A 70 4.47 -17.33 12.86
CA LEU A 70 3.87 -18.63 13.11
C LEU A 70 4.00 -19.06 14.56
N ASP A 71 5.14 -18.84 15.20
CA ASP A 71 5.39 -19.22 16.60
C ASP A 71 4.48 -18.46 17.58
N LYS A 72 4.04 -17.25 17.28
CA LYS A 72 3.08 -16.50 18.10
C LYS A 72 1.72 -17.21 18.18
N TYR A 73 1.34 -17.98 17.15
CA TYR A 73 0.04 -18.66 17.08
C TYR A 73 0.10 -20.17 17.29
N LYS A 74 1.28 -20.76 17.30
CA LYS A 74 1.51 -22.20 17.38
C LYS A 74 0.75 -22.90 18.55
N HIS A 75 0.57 -22.18 19.64
CA HIS A 75 -0.10 -22.71 20.83
C HIS A 75 -1.54 -22.18 21.02
N THR A 76 -1.97 -21.24 20.20
CA THR A 76 -3.26 -20.55 20.41
C THR A 76 -4.32 -20.99 19.42
N GLN A 77 -3.98 -21.22 18.17
CA GLN A 77 -4.91 -21.66 17.13
C GLN A 77 -4.21 -22.55 16.10
N SER A 78 -4.84 -23.65 15.77
CA SER A 78 -4.51 -24.48 14.62
C SER A 78 -5.40 -24.04 13.46
N GLY A 79 -4.88 -23.26 12.52
CA GLY A 79 -5.66 -22.76 11.40
C GLY A 79 -4.80 -22.13 10.31
N ILE A 80 -5.45 -21.79 9.21
CA ILE A 80 -4.83 -21.11 8.07
C ILE A 80 -4.51 -19.66 8.48
N MET A 81 -3.28 -19.20 8.18
CA MET A 81 -2.89 -17.81 8.43
C MET A 81 -3.67 -16.87 7.52
N THR A 82 -4.49 -16.04 8.12
CA THR A 82 -5.27 -14.99 7.44
C THR A 82 -4.62 -13.61 7.62
N GLU A 83 -4.96 -12.67 6.76
CA GLU A 83 -4.49 -11.28 6.84
C GLU A 83 -4.74 -10.68 8.24
N ALA A 84 -5.90 -10.98 8.85
CA ALA A 84 -6.26 -10.52 10.20
C ALA A 84 -5.37 -11.12 11.32
N LEU A 85 -4.98 -12.38 11.21
CA LEU A 85 -4.10 -13.02 12.18
C LEU A 85 -2.69 -12.44 12.11
N VAL A 86 -2.14 -12.28 10.90
CA VAL A 86 -0.82 -11.67 10.72
C VAL A 86 -0.83 -10.21 11.18
N ALA A 87 -1.90 -9.46 10.91
CA ALA A 87 -2.06 -8.09 11.40
C ALA A 87 -2.01 -8.04 12.94
N ALA A 88 -2.74 -8.94 13.61
CA ALA A 88 -2.72 -9.05 15.06
C ALA A 88 -1.33 -9.44 15.60
N ALA A 89 -0.59 -10.33 14.92
CA ALA A 89 0.80 -10.68 15.29
C ALA A 89 1.75 -9.50 15.23
N LEU A 90 1.58 -8.63 14.22
CA LEU A 90 2.38 -7.43 14.01
C LEU A 90 1.89 -6.22 14.84
N GLY A 91 0.75 -6.37 15.54
CA GLY A 91 0.14 -5.32 16.35
C GLY A 91 -0.37 -4.15 15.50
N ILE A 92 -0.99 -4.45 14.35
CA ILE A 92 -1.67 -3.51 13.46
C ILE A 92 -3.12 -3.93 13.26
N ASP A 93 -3.98 -3.00 12.82
CA ASP A 93 -5.41 -3.28 12.67
C ASP A 93 -5.72 -4.01 11.36
N GLU A 94 -5.03 -3.64 10.27
CA GLU A 94 -5.35 -4.12 8.94
C GLU A 94 -4.11 -4.28 8.05
N ILE A 95 -4.11 -5.34 7.25
CA ILE A 95 -3.17 -5.54 6.15
C ILE A 95 -3.94 -5.50 4.83
N ILE A 96 -3.50 -4.67 3.91
CA ILE A 96 -4.03 -4.58 2.55
C ILE A 96 -3.01 -5.17 1.59
N VAL A 97 -3.37 -6.25 0.92
CA VAL A 97 -2.50 -6.95 -0.03
C VAL A 97 -2.86 -6.57 -1.45
N GLY A 98 -1.91 -5.98 -2.17
CA GLY A 98 -2.04 -5.64 -3.57
C GLY A 98 -1.78 -6.86 -4.47
N LYS A 99 -2.85 -7.45 -5.02
CA LYS A 99 -2.80 -8.69 -5.85
C LYS A 99 -2.88 -8.40 -7.36
N THR A 100 -2.71 -7.15 -7.78
CA THR A 100 -2.86 -6.76 -9.19
C THR A 100 -1.58 -7.04 -9.97
N ALA A 101 -1.73 -7.72 -11.11
CA ALA A 101 -0.65 -7.93 -12.06
C ALA A 101 -0.86 -7.10 -13.34
N LYS A 102 0.24 -6.77 -14.02
CA LYS A 102 0.28 -6.03 -15.29
C LYS A 102 1.11 -6.78 -16.31
N ASN A 103 0.81 -6.58 -17.59
CA ASN A 103 1.69 -7.00 -18.66
C ASN A 103 2.79 -5.94 -18.87
N THR A 104 4.05 -6.36 -18.83
CA THR A 104 5.21 -5.50 -19.08
C THR A 104 5.80 -5.69 -20.48
N ALA A 105 5.29 -6.64 -21.27
CA ALA A 105 5.73 -6.85 -22.64
C ALA A 105 5.29 -5.69 -23.55
N ASN A 106 6.12 -5.36 -24.52
CA ASN A 106 5.76 -4.43 -25.58
C ASN A 106 4.63 -5.00 -26.46
N GLU A 107 3.90 -4.11 -27.13
CA GLU A 107 2.84 -4.52 -28.06
C GLU A 107 3.35 -5.51 -29.12
N GLY A 108 2.63 -6.61 -29.30
CA GLY A 108 3.02 -7.68 -30.24
C GLY A 108 4.03 -8.70 -29.70
N GLN A 109 4.52 -8.56 -28.49
CA GLN A 109 5.42 -9.52 -27.85
C GLN A 109 4.66 -10.52 -26.94
N THR A 110 5.33 -11.60 -26.58
CA THR A 110 4.78 -12.59 -25.64
C THR A 110 4.47 -11.94 -24.30
N PHE A 111 3.36 -12.28 -23.68
CA PHE A 111 2.92 -11.78 -22.39
C PHE A 111 3.98 -12.01 -21.30
N VAL A 112 4.34 -10.93 -20.60
CA VAL A 112 5.21 -10.97 -19.42
C VAL A 112 4.47 -10.35 -18.25
N GLY A 113 3.99 -11.22 -17.34
CA GLY A 113 3.30 -10.79 -16.12
C GLY A 113 4.27 -10.23 -15.08
N ALA A 114 3.92 -9.12 -14.48
CA ALA A 114 4.63 -8.59 -13.31
C ALA A 114 3.64 -8.05 -12.28
N ASN A 115 3.96 -8.14 -11.00
CA ASN A 115 3.16 -7.58 -9.93
C ASN A 115 3.24 -6.04 -9.96
N VAL A 116 2.10 -5.38 -9.76
CA VAL A 116 2.05 -3.91 -9.77
C VAL A 116 2.61 -3.32 -8.48
N TRP A 117 2.41 -4.02 -7.37
CA TRP A 117 2.76 -3.54 -6.03
C TRP A 117 4.21 -3.85 -5.63
N GLY A 118 4.89 -4.74 -6.37
CA GLY A 118 6.26 -5.15 -6.05
C GLY A 118 6.38 -5.80 -4.67
N ASP A 119 7.56 -5.71 -4.11
CA ASP A 119 8.03 -6.30 -2.87
C ASP A 119 8.20 -5.27 -1.72
N ASN A 120 7.49 -4.16 -1.82
CA ASN A 120 7.54 -3.09 -0.82
C ASN A 120 6.38 -3.20 0.18
N CYS A 121 6.60 -2.66 1.39
CA CYS A 121 5.58 -2.55 2.42
C CYS A 121 5.52 -1.13 2.97
N LEU A 122 4.33 -0.53 2.96
CA LEU A 122 4.06 0.80 3.47
C LEU A 122 3.22 0.72 4.73
N LEU A 123 3.72 1.29 5.82
CA LEU A 123 3.01 1.39 7.10
C LEU A 123 2.49 2.81 7.30
N ILE A 124 1.18 2.96 7.50
CA ILE A 124 0.49 4.25 7.63
C ILE A 124 -0.54 4.25 8.77
N PRO A 125 -0.90 5.44 9.30
CA PRO A 125 -2.05 5.57 10.18
C PRO A 125 -3.35 5.17 9.47
N ALA A 126 -4.24 4.46 10.15
CA ALA A 126 -5.58 4.20 9.65
C ALA A 126 -6.45 5.43 9.91
N ILE A 127 -6.91 6.06 8.84
CA ILE A 127 -7.81 7.22 8.90
C ILE A 127 -9.04 6.88 8.08
N ASP A 128 -10.19 6.85 8.74
CA ASP A 128 -11.46 6.45 8.13
C ASP A 128 -12.13 7.59 7.38
N SER A 129 -11.88 8.82 7.77
CA SER A 129 -12.41 10.01 7.09
C SER A 129 -11.43 11.17 7.12
N PRO A 130 -11.35 11.97 6.02
CA PRO A 130 -10.51 13.16 5.99
C PRO A 130 -10.97 14.15 7.05
N ALA A 131 -10.02 14.63 7.88
CA ALA A 131 -10.26 15.67 8.86
C ALA A 131 -9.11 16.68 8.85
N LEU A 132 -9.41 17.92 9.23
CA LEU A 132 -8.40 18.94 9.48
C LEU A 132 -7.57 18.51 10.71
N GLU A 133 -6.27 18.79 10.66
CA GLU A 133 -5.32 18.49 11.75
C GLU A 133 -5.09 16.99 12.04
N THR A 134 -5.60 16.09 11.19
CA THR A 134 -5.33 14.66 11.31
C THR A 134 -4.20 14.28 10.35
N PRO A 135 -3.06 13.78 10.84
CA PRO A 135 -1.94 13.43 10.00
C PRO A 135 -2.24 12.17 9.18
N ALA A 136 -2.58 12.36 7.91
CA ALA A 136 -2.73 11.28 6.93
C ALA A 136 -1.52 11.25 6.01
N ALA A 137 -1.08 10.05 5.63
CA ALA A 137 0.05 9.89 4.73
C ALA A 137 -0.24 10.47 3.33
N ALA A 138 -1.41 10.17 2.78
CA ALA A 138 -1.81 10.63 1.45
C ALA A 138 -3.32 10.82 1.34
N TYR A 139 -3.72 11.73 0.47
CA TYR A 139 -5.11 11.95 0.08
C TYR A 139 -5.27 11.91 -1.44
N THR A 140 -6.44 11.48 -1.87
CA THR A 140 -6.91 11.69 -3.24
C THR A 140 -7.85 12.88 -3.24
N TYR A 141 -7.44 13.96 -3.89
CA TYR A 141 -8.26 15.15 -4.06
C TYR A 141 -9.13 15.01 -5.30
N ILE A 142 -10.34 15.47 -5.22
CA ILE A 142 -11.30 15.49 -6.32
C ILE A 142 -11.61 16.97 -6.59
N TRP A 143 -11.53 17.38 -7.86
CA TRP A 143 -11.94 18.72 -8.23
C TRP A 143 -13.45 18.79 -8.34
N ASP A 144 -14.05 19.74 -7.63
CA ASP A 144 -15.51 19.95 -7.53
C ASP A 144 -16.10 20.81 -8.67
N GLU A 145 -15.52 20.78 -9.86
CA GLU A 145 -16.06 21.50 -11.02
C GLU A 145 -17.38 20.91 -11.51
N VAL A 146 -17.69 19.68 -11.17
CA VAL A 146 -18.83 18.90 -11.70
C VAL A 146 -19.73 18.36 -10.57
N GLY A 147 -19.88 19.10 -9.49
CA GLY A 147 -20.85 18.76 -8.44
C GLY A 147 -20.38 17.71 -7.44
N ASN A 148 -19.13 17.79 -6.99
CA ASN A 148 -18.55 16.95 -5.94
C ASN A 148 -18.63 15.43 -6.20
N VAL A 149 -18.61 15.05 -7.48
CA VAL A 149 -18.56 13.65 -7.88
C VAL A 149 -17.20 13.31 -8.51
N PRO A 150 -16.67 12.11 -8.27
CA PRO A 150 -15.37 11.72 -8.80
C PRO A 150 -15.35 11.57 -10.33
N TRP A 151 -16.50 11.55 -10.95
CA TRP A 151 -16.65 11.46 -12.40
C TRP A 151 -17.99 12.11 -12.85
N ALA A 152 -18.00 12.71 -14.04
CA ALA A 152 -19.19 13.26 -14.65
C ALA A 152 -19.38 12.72 -16.06
N VAL A 153 -20.61 12.45 -16.42
CA VAL A 153 -20.98 12.03 -17.78
C VAL A 153 -21.64 13.21 -18.48
N GLN A 154 -21.02 13.70 -19.54
CA GLN A 154 -21.58 14.70 -20.44
C GLN A 154 -22.04 14.03 -21.71
N GLN A 155 -23.27 14.26 -22.11
CA GLN A 155 -23.80 13.78 -23.37
C GLN A 155 -24.11 14.98 -24.25
N TYR A 156 -23.60 14.97 -25.45
CA TYR A 156 -23.92 16.01 -26.45
C TYR A 156 -23.92 15.40 -27.85
N ARG A 157 -24.68 16.07 -28.73
CA ARG A 157 -24.69 15.70 -30.14
C ARG A 157 -23.61 16.48 -30.87
N ASP A 158 -22.79 15.76 -31.61
CA ASP A 158 -21.81 16.37 -32.52
C ASP A 158 -22.28 16.21 -33.96
N GLU A 159 -22.62 17.34 -34.58
CA GLU A 159 -23.09 17.37 -35.96
C GLU A 159 -21.97 17.10 -36.97
N THR A 160 -20.70 17.27 -36.61
CA THR A 160 -19.54 17.00 -37.49
C THR A 160 -19.47 15.51 -37.81
N ILE A 161 -19.69 14.68 -36.81
CA ILE A 161 -19.73 13.21 -36.93
C ILE A 161 -21.15 12.64 -37.05
N ARG A 162 -22.18 13.53 -37.04
CA ARG A 162 -23.61 13.17 -37.04
C ARG A 162 -23.98 12.11 -36.01
N GLY A 163 -23.33 12.18 -34.83
CA GLY A 163 -23.45 11.17 -33.76
C GLY A 163 -23.67 11.80 -32.38
N ASN A 164 -24.13 10.97 -31.44
CA ASN A 164 -24.17 11.33 -30.04
C ASN A 164 -22.85 10.92 -29.38
N VAL A 165 -22.23 11.86 -28.67
CA VAL A 165 -20.98 11.66 -27.95
C VAL A 165 -21.30 11.60 -26.46
N ALA A 166 -20.83 10.54 -25.79
CA ALA A 166 -20.80 10.44 -24.34
C ALA A 166 -19.37 10.66 -23.86
N ARG A 167 -19.13 11.69 -23.09
CA ARG A 167 -17.83 12.04 -22.54
C ARG A 167 -17.84 11.80 -21.04
N ILE A 168 -16.89 11.02 -20.54
CA ILE A 168 -16.65 10.82 -19.11
C ILE A 168 -15.47 11.70 -18.70
N LEU A 169 -15.69 12.55 -17.72
CA LEU A 169 -14.70 13.43 -17.15
C LEU A 169 -14.38 12.98 -15.72
N THR A 170 -13.12 12.90 -15.39
CA THR A 170 -12.64 12.70 -14.02
C THR A 170 -11.44 13.60 -13.77
N HIS A 171 -11.46 14.33 -12.66
CA HIS A 171 -10.37 15.20 -12.22
C HIS A 171 -9.98 14.79 -10.82
N THR A 172 -8.94 14.00 -10.71
CA THR A 172 -8.41 13.54 -9.43
C THR A 172 -6.92 13.81 -9.34
N ASP A 173 -6.47 14.27 -8.18
CA ASP A 173 -5.06 14.44 -7.86
C ASP A 173 -4.73 13.63 -6.60
N ARG A 174 -3.66 12.83 -6.66
CA ARG A 174 -3.19 12.03 -5.54
C ARG A 174 -1.92 12.64 -5.00
N LYS A 175 -1.94 12.99 -3.72
CA LYS A 175 -0.83 13.69 -3.11
C LYS A 175 -0.49 13.13 -1.74
N VAL A 176 0.80 12.93 -1.49
CA VAL A 176 1.32 12.69 -0.15
C VAL A 176 1.26 14.02 0.61
N THR A 177 0.50 14.05 1.69
CA THR A 177 0.25 15.27 2.48
C THR A 177 1.15 15.36 3.69
N SER A 178 1.47 14.22 4.29
CA SER A 178 2.36 14.15 5.45
C SER A 178 3.37 13.03 5.25
N ALA A 179 4.56 13.39 4.78
CA ALA A 179 5.65 12.44 4.59
C ALA A 179 6.01 11.72 5.91
N GLN A 180 5.92 12.40 7.04
CA GLN A 180 6.26 11.85 8.35
C GLN A 180 5.25 10.81 8.87
N SER A 181 4.07 10.74 8.27
CA SER A 181 3.01 9.78 8.65
C SER A 181 3.16 8.41 8.00
N GLY A 182 4.11 8.23 7.09
CA GLY A 182 4.39 6.97 6.44
C GLY A 182 5.77 6.43 6.78
N TYR A 183 5.89 5.11 6.84
CA TYR A 183 7.15 4.38 6.91
C TYR A 183 7.19 3.37 5.79
N LEU A 184 8.18 3.45 4.92
CA LEU A 184 8.31 2.59 3.75
C LEU A 184 9.44 1.58 3.96
N PHE A 185 9.10 0.30 3.87
CA PHE A 185 10.07 -0.77 3.70
C PHE A 185 10.21 -1.04 2.20
N ILE A 186 11.43 -1.07 1.73
CA ILE A 186 11.78 -1.28 0.33
C ILE A 186 12.56 -2.60 0.26
N ASP A 187 12.30 -3.39 -0.80
CA ASP A 187 13.04 -4.61 -1.08
C ASP A 187 12.90 -5.63 0.06
N THR A 188 11.66 -5.91 0.47
CA THR A 188 11.36 -6.78 1.61
C THR A 188 11.46 -8.27 1.29
N SER A 189 11.43 -8.62 0.00
CA SER A 189 11.44 -10.00 -0.53
C SER A 189 12.47 -10.12 -1.65
N ASP A 190 13.06 -11.30 -1.84
CA ASP A 190 14.02 -11.58 -2.92
C ASP A 190 13.42 -12.57 -3.95
#